data_0100089e21a09fffb1773ef1bdb32f48
#
_entry.id   0100089e21a09fffb1773ef1bdb32f48
#
_cell.length_a   1.000
_cell.length_b   1.000
_cell.length_c   1.000
_cell.angle_alpha   90.00
_cell.angle_beta   90.00
_cell.angle_gamma   90.00
#
_symmetry.space_group_name_H-M   'P 1'
#
loop_
_entity.id
_entity.type
_entity.pdbx_description
1 polymer ?
#
loop_
_entity_poly.entity_id
_entity_poly.type
_entity_poly.pdbx_seq_one_letter_code
_entity_poly.pdbx_strand_id
1 'polypeptide(L)'
;MSPQVVLADIRNQVEAGARHITFGDPDLFNGIRHAMSVVEGLNKEHPDISYDVTIKIEHLLTHADCLHKLRETGCLFVTSAVESLDDKALLALDKGHTRADFEKAVHLCGDAELALAPTFIAFTPWTTLKSYCELLEAIAMLGLIDAVAPIQLGIRLLITRESQLLTLPEITSLIGPYDSERLIYPWLHPDPRVDALHESVMQIIGKRLSASRSDIF
;
A
#
# COMPACT_ATOMS: atom_id res chain seq x y z
N MET A 1 -1.70 -20.81 -10.95
CA MET A 1 -2.44 -21.77 -10.09
C MET A 1 -3.88 -21.77 -10.56
N SER A 2 -4.63 -22.91 -10.53
CA SER A 2 -6.04 -22.90 -10.94
C SER A 2 -6.95 -22.43 -9.79
N PRO A 3 -8.17 -21.86 -10.08
CA PRO A 3 -9.11 -21.48 -9.04
C PRO A 3 -9.44 -22.63 -8.08
N GLN A 4 -9.55 -23.86 -8.58
CA GLN A 4 -9.87 -25.05 -7.77
C GLN A 4 -8.79 -25.35 -6.71
N VAL A 5 -7.50 -25.11 -7.03
CA VAL A 5 -6.40 -25.31 -6.08
C VAL A 5 -6.45 -24.24 -5.00
N VAL A 6 -6.72 -22.97 -5.36
CA VAL A 6 -6.87 -21.87 -4.39
C VAL A 6 -8.06 -22.12 -3.46
N LEU A 7 -9.22 -22.51 -4.02
CA LEU A 7 -10.41 -22.82 -3.21
C LEU A 7 -10.21 -24.05 -2.31
N ALA A 8 -9.43 -25.04 -2.74
CA ALA A 8 -9.11 -26.18 -1.89
C ALA A 8 -8.23 -25.77 -0.70
N ASP A 9 -7.27 -24.86 -0.89
CA ASP A 9 -6.45 -24.31 0.18
C ASP A 9 -7.31 -23.49 1.16
N ILE A 10 -8.18 -22.62 0.64
CA ILE A 10 -9.11 -21.84 1.46
C ILE A 10 -10.01 -22.76 2.32
N ARG A 11 -10.56 -23.85 1.76
CA ARG A 11 -11.36 -24.82 2.52
C ARG A 11 -10.57 -25.39 3.70
N ASN A 12 -9.32 -25.79 3.48
CA ASN A 12 -8.46 -26.30 4.55
C ASN A 12 -8.26 -25.26 5.67
N GLN A 13 -8.07 -23.98 5.30
CA GLN A 13 -7.90 -22.89 6.28
C GLN A 13 -9.21 -22.65 7.06
N VAL A 14 -10.36 -22.65 6.39
CA VAL A 14 -11.68 -22.48 7.03
C VAL A 14 -12.00 -23.66 7.95
N GLU A 15 -11.72 -24.89 7.55
CA GLU A 15 -11.85 -26.09 8.39
C GLU A 15 -10.94 -26.03 9.61
N ALA A 16 -9.73 -25.41 9.47
CA ALA A 16 -8.83 -25.14 10.59
C ALA A 16 -9.25 -23.96 11.48
N GLY A 17 -10.37 -23.28 11.16
CA GLY A 17 -10.97 -22.24 11.98
C GLY A 17 -10.73 -20.80 11.49
N ALA A 18 -10.18 -20.59 10.28
CA ALA A 18 -10.06 -19.26 9.71
C ALA A 18 -11.45 -18.61 9.52
N ARG A 19 -11.53 -17.31 9.84
CA ARG A 19 -12.71 -16.46 9.63
C ARG A 19 -12.48 -15.34 8.64
N HIS A 20 -11.24 -15.16 8.27
CA HIS A 20 -10.79 -14.15 7.31
C HIS A 20 -9.63 -14.70 6.50
N ILE A 21 -9.57 -14.35 5.21
CA ILE A 21 -8.52 -14.75 4.27
C ILE A 21 -7.81 -13.51 3.74
N THR A 22 -6.53 -13.39 3.98
CA THR A 22 -5.69 -12.41 3.30
C THR A 22 -5.11 -13.02 2.04
N PHE A 23 -5.46 -12.50 0.87
CA PHE A 23 -4.86 -12.95 -0.39
C PHE A 23 -3.43 -12.39 -0.53
N GLY A 24 -2.44 -13.28 -0.64
CA GLY A 24 -1.02 -12.91 -0.77
C GLY A 24 -0.59 -12.50 -2.19
N ASP A 25 -1.51 -12.34 -3.13
CA ASP A 25 -1.21 -11.84 -4.48
C ASP A 25 -0.90 -10.34 -4.40
N PRO A 26 0.26 -9.87 -4.93
CA PRO A 26 0.61 -8.45 -4.90
C PRO A 26 -0.29 -7.59 -5.78
N ASP A 27 -1.12 -8.19 -6.64
CA ASP A 27 -2.04 -7.50 -7.53
C ASP A 27 -3.12 -8.46 -8.05
N LEU A 28 -4.19 -8.61 -7.28
CA LEU A 28 -5.28 -9.55 -7.57
C LEU A 28 -5.86 -9.36 -8.97
N PHE A 29 -5.96 -8.11 -9.43
CA PHE A 29 -6.58 -7.79 -10.72
C PHE A 29 -5.64 -7.95 -11.93
N ASN A 30 -4.37 -8.33 -11.72
CA ASN A 30 -3.49 -8.72 -12.82
C ASN A 30 -4.07 -9.90 -13.64
N GLY A 31 -4.93 -10.72 -13.02
CA GLY A 31 -5.66 -11.80 -13.67
C GLY A 31 -7.15 -11.76 -13.38
N ILE A 32 -7.86 -10.72 -13.81
CA ILE A 32 -9.24 -10.41 -13.41
C ILE A 32 -10.22 -11.59 -13.47
N ARG A 33 -10.22 -12.38 -14.56
CA ARG A 33 -11.11 -13.55 -14.69
C ARG A 33 -10.83 -14.63 -13.66
N HIS A 34 -9.55 -14.86 -13.37
CA HIS A 34 -9.13 -15.80 -12.34
C HIS A 34 -9.54 -15.28 -10.96
N ALA A 35 -9.24 -14.02 -10.65
CA ALA A 35 -9.58 -13.36 -9.39
C ALA A 35 -11.08 -13.47 -9.10
N MET A 36 -11.92 -13.07 -10.05
CA MET A 36 -13.40 -13.10 -9.89
C MET A 36 -13.89 -14.53 -9.67
N SER A 37 -13.36 -15.52 -10.43
CA SER A 37 -13.73 -16.94 -10.23
C SER A 37 -13.38 -17.45 -8.82
N VAL A 38 -12.27 -16.98 -8.22
CA VAL A 38 -11.85 -17.37 -6.86
C VAL A 38 -12.76 -16.72 -5.82
N VAL A 39 -12.98 -15.39 -5.88
CA VAL A 39 -13.76 -14.70 -4.85
C VAL A 39 -15.24 -15.06 -4.89
N GLU A 40 -15.81 -15.30 -6.08
CA GLU A 40 -17.17 -15.81 -6.24
C GLU A 40 -17.30 -17.25 -5.73
N GLY A 41 -16.28 -18.09 -5.99
CA GLY A 41 -16.20 -19.46 -5.47
C GLY A 41 -16.11 -19.47 -3.95
N LEU A 42 -15.27 -18.63 -3.36
CA LEU A 42 -15.15 -18.45 -1.92
C LEU A 42 -16.50 -18.05 -1.30
N ASN A 43 -17.13 -17.00 -1.80
CA ASN A 43 -18.41 -16.54 -1.28
C ASN A 43 -19.52 -17.59 -1.42
N LYS A 44 -19.54 -18.37 -2.50
CA LYS A 44 -20.50 -19.45 -2.70
C LYS A 44 -20.33 -20.60 -1.72
N GLU A 45 -19.08 -20.98 -1.42
CA GLU A 45 -18.78 -22.10 -0.52
C GLU A 45 -18.83 -21.68 0.95
N HIS A 46 -18.42 -20.44 1.25
CA HIS A 46 -18.24 -19.91 2.59
C HIS A 46 -18.70 -18.44 2.67
N PRO A 47 -20.00 -18.15 2.64
CA PRO A 47 -20.54 -16.80 2.58
C PRO A 47 -20.23 -15.93 3.82
N ASP A 48 -19.89 -16.56 4.94
CA ASP A 48 -19.55 -15.89 6.21
C ASP A 48 -18.05 -15.56 6.35
N ILE A 49 -17.23 -15.95 5.35
CA ILE A 49 -15.80 -15.67 5.38
C ILE A 49 -15.54 -14.35 4.67
N SER A 50 -14.89 -13.44 5.39
CA SER A 50 -14.39 -12.20 4.82
C SER A 50 -12.98 -12.35 4.25
N TYR A 51 -12.55 -11.38 3.43
CA TYR A 51 -11.19 -11.37 2.89
C TYR A 51 -10.70 -9.94 2.63
N ASP A 52 -9.39 -9.80 2.42
CA ASP A 52 -8.74 -8.61 1.90
C ASP A 52 -7.81 -8.96 0.73
N VAL A 53 -7.51 -7.95 -0.08
CA VAL A 53 -6.73 -8.09 -1.31
C VAL A 53 -5.78 -6.92 -1.50
N THR A 54 -4.72 -7.13 -2.29
CA THR A 54 -3.90 -6.05 -2.83
C THR A 54 -4.22 -5.85 -4.32
N ILE A 55 -4.44 -4.60 -4.74
CA ILE A 55 -4.72 -4.24 -6.14
C ILE A 55 -3.98 -2.93 -6.44
N LYS A 56 -3.33 -2.86 -7.60
CA LYS A 56 -2.71 -1.63 -8.10
C LYS A 56 -3.74 -0.57 -8.47
N ILE A 57 -3.37 0.71 -8.31
CA ILE A 57 -4.25 1.85 -8.70
C ILE A 57 -4.71 1.74 -10.15
N GLU A 58 -3.81 1.47 -11.09
CA GLU A 58 -4.16 1.31 -12.52
C GLU A 58 -5.22 0.23 -12.76
N HIS A 59 -5.19 -0.86 -12.00
CA HIS A 59 -6.15 -1.95 -12.11
C HIS A 59 -7.47 -1.66 -11.40
N LEU A 60 -7.47 -0.90 -10.31
CA LEU A 60 -8.70 -0.38 -9.69
C LEU A 60 -9.47 0.49 -10.68
N LEU A 61 -8.78 1.35 -11.44
CA LEU A 61 -9.40 2.19 -12.47
C LEU A 61 -9.89 1.39 -13.67
N THR A 62 -9.09 0.42 -14.13
CA THR A 62 -9.41 -0.37 -15.33
C THR A 62 -10.58 -1.32 -15.10
N HIS A 63 -10.74 -1.85 -13.88
CA HIS A 63 -11.75 -2.83 -13.51
C HIS A 63 -12.71 -2.30 -12.43
N ALA A 64 -13.04 -1.01 -12.50
CA ALA A 64 -13.92 -0.36 -11.54
C ALA A 64 -15.31 -1.02 -11.42
N ASP A 65 -15.80 -1.61 -12.50
CA ASP A 65 -17.04 -2.39 -12.57
C ASP A 65 -17.03 -3.64 -11.67
N CYS A 66 -15.86 -4.13 -11.31
CA CYS A 66 -15.71 -5.29 -10.42
C CYS A 66 -15.68 -4.94 -8.93
N LEU A 67 -15.56 -3.66 -8.54
CA LEU A 67 -15.39 -3.25 -7.15
C LEU A 67 -16.62 -3.59 -6.28
N HIS A 68 -17.83 -3.31 -6.79
CA HIS A 68 -19.05 -3.72 -6.09
C HIS A 68 -19.11 -5.23 -5.86
N LYS A 69 -18.63 -6.01 -6.84
CA LYS A 69 -18.59 -7.47 -6.70
C LYS A 69 -17.64 -7.94 -5.61
N LEU A 70 -16.47 -7.31 -5.47
CA LEU A 70 -15.58 -7.60 -4.34
C LEU A 70 -16.30 -7.36 -3.00
N ARG A 71 -17.01 -6.22 -2.88
CA ARG A 71 -17.77 -5.90 -1.67
C ARG A 71 -18.87 -6.93 -1.38
N GLU A 72 -19.65 -7.30 -2.39
CA GLU A 72 -20.72 -8.30 -2.29
C GLU A 72 -20.21 -9.69 -1.89
N THR A 73 -18.99 -10.04 -2.30
CA THR A 73 -18.40 -11.36 -2.02
C THR A 73 -17.61 -11.41 -0.70
N GLY A 74 -17.64 -10.33 0.11
CA GLY A 74 -17.06 -10.32 1.47
C GLY A 74 -15.70 -9.67 1.58
N CYS A 75 -15.24 -8.91 0.56
CA CYS A 75 -14.04 -8.10 0.68
C CYS A 75 -14.24 -6.97 1.70
N LEU A 76 -13.38 -6.90 2.72
CA LEU A 76 -13.43 -5.86 3.74
C LEU A 76 -12.69 -4.60 3.30
N PHE A 77 -11.51 -4.76 2.71
CA PHE A 77 -10.70 -3.64 2.22
C PHE A 77 -9.74 -4.08 1.11
N VAL A 78 -9.30 -3.09 0.36
CA VAL A 78 -8.27 -3.23 -0.67
C VAL A 78 -7.03 -2.48 -0.22
N THR A 79 -5.89 -3.15 -0.14
CA THR A 79 -4.58 -2.49 -0.01
C THR A 79 -4.09 -2.06 -1.39
N SER A 80 -3.55 -0.84 -1.51
CA SER A 80 -2.94 -0.37 -2.75
C SER A 80 -1.65 0.40 -2.49
N ALA A 81 -0.59 0.03 -3.22
CA ALA A 81 0.72 0.66 -3.14
C ALA A 81 0.72 1.97 -3.94
N VAL A 82 0.26 3.05 -3.31
CA VAL A 82 0.23 4.42 -3.89
C VAL A 82 1.62 5.02 -3.96
N GLU A 83 2.44 4.79 -2.94
CA GLU A 83 3.81 5.23 -2.71
C GLU A 83 3.93 6.73 -2.48
N SER A 84 3.42 7.60 -3.36
CA SER A 84 3.56 9.05 -3.27
C SER A 84 2.35 9.78 -3.86
N LEU A 85 2.20 11.06 -3.51
CA LEU A 85 1.30 12.01 -4.18
C LEU A 85 2.07 13.04 -5.04
N ASP A 86 3.39 12.90 -5.16
CA ASP A 86 4.22 13.68 -6.06
C ASP A 86 4.42 12.91 -7.36
N ASP A 87 3.87 13.43 -8.47
CA ASP A 87 3.93 12.77 -9.78
C ASP A 87 5.37 12.57 -10.29
N LYS A 88 6.34 13.40 -9.85
CA LYS A 88 7.75 13.18 -10.17
C LYS A 88 8.31 11.96 -9.46
N ALA A 89 7.96 11.79 -8.19
CA ALA A 89 8.33 10.59 -7.44
C ALA A 89 7.66 9.33 -8.01
N LEU A 90 6.37 9.41 -8.37
CA LEU A 90 5.64 8.32 -9.02
C LEU A 90 6.27 7.92 -10.35
N LEU A 91 6.66 8.89 -11.17
CA LEU A 91 7.36 8.64 -12.44
C LEU A 91 8.72 7.98 -12.21
N ALA A 92 9.51 8.47 -11.25
CA ALA A 92 10.82 7.91 -10.92
C ALA A 92 10.73 6.49 -10.34
N LEU A 93 9.62 6.17 -9.65
CA LEU A 93 9.32 4.84 -9.10
C LEU A 93 8.63 3.91 -10.11
N ASP A 94 8.37 4.38 -11.33
CA ASP A 94 7.68 3.64 -12.41
C ASP A 94 6.33 3.04 -11.94
N LYS A 95 5.50 3.87 -11.27
CA LYS A 95 4.26 3.39 -10.64
C LYS A 95 3.07 3.23 -11.58
N GLY A 96 3.13 3.74 -12.81
CA GLY A 96 2.06 3.61 -13.80
C GLY A 96 0.78 4.38 -13.48
N HIS A 97 0.75 5.22 -12.44
CA HIS A 97 -0.38 6.07 -12.05
C HIS A 97 0.08 7.44 -11.58
N THR A 98 -0.85 8.39 -11.55
CA THR A 98 -0.68 9.76 -11.05
C THR A 98 -1.42 9.98 -9.74
N ARG A 99 -1.20 11.14 -9.10
CA ARG A 99 -2.02 11.60 -7.98
C ARG A 99 -3.51 11.63 -8.33
N ALA A 100 -3.87 12.16 -9.50
CA ALA A 100 -5.27 12.24 -9.93
C ALA A 100 -5.90 10.84 -10.10
N ASP A 101 -5.13 9.86 -10.55
CA ASP A 101 -5.57 8.46 -10.64
C ASP A 101 -5.87 7.87 -9.26
N PHE A 102 -5.02 8.15 -8.28
CA PHE A 102 -5.26 7.74 -6.90
C PHE A 102 -6.52 8.38 -6.31
N GLU A 103 -6.68 9.69 -6.46
CA GLU A 103 -7.87 10.40 -5.98
C GLU A 103 -9.16 9.83 -6.62
N LYS A 104 -9.12 9.50 -7.92
CA LYS A 104 -10.21 8.81 -8.61
C LYS A 104 -10.47 7.40 -8.06
N ALA A 105 -9.41 6.63 -7.78
CA ALA A 105 -9.55 5.29 -7.20
C ALA A 105 -10.20 5.33 -5.79
N VAL A 106 -9.87 6.34 -4.97
CA VAL A 106 -10.53 6.57 -3.67
C VAL A 106 -12.04 6.75 -3.83
N HIS A 107 -12.47 7.59 -4.78
CA HIS A 107 -13.89 7.81 -5.05
C HIS A 107 -14.58 6.54 -5.55
N LEU A 108 -13.98 5.81 -6.49
CA LEU A 108 -14.56 4.55 -7.02
C LEU A 108 -14.72 3.48 -5.93
N CYS A 109 -13.73 3.37 -5.03
CA CYS A 109 -13.84 2.47 -3.89
C CYS A 109 -14.95 2.94 -2.91
N GLY A 110 -15.05 4.26 -2.67
CA GLY A 110 -16.12 4.83 -1.85
C GLY A 110 -17.51 4.56 -2.43
N ASP A 111 -17.69 4.75 -3.73
CA ASP A 111 -18.96 4.47 -4.43
C ASP A 111 -19.34 2.98 -4.34
N ALA A 112 -18.36 2.09 -4.30
CA ALA A 112 -18.55 0.65 -4.12
C ALA A 112 -18.67 0.22 -2.64
N GLU A 113 -18.68 1.14 -1.69
CA GLU A 113 -18.66 0.87 -0.24
C GLU A 113 -17.49 -0.05 0.18
N LEU A 114 -16.38 0.02 -0.54
CA LEU A 114 -15.19 -0.78 -0.35
C LEU A 114 -14.06 0.06 0.26
N ALA A 115 -13.60 -0.30 1.44
CA ALA A 115 -12.53 0.44 2.10
C ALA A 115 -11.22 0.34 1.30
N LEU A 116 -10.54 1.47 1.07
CA LEU A 116 -9.21 1.51 0.46
C LEU A 116 -8.18 1.79 1.56
N ALA A 117 -7.18 0.92 1.69
CA ALA A 117 -6.04 1.05 2.58
C ALA A 117 -4.77 1.38 1.77
N PRO A 118 -4.50 2.66 1.49
CA PRO A 118 -3.33 3.06 0.70
C PRO A 118 -2.06 2.94 1.51
N THR A 119 -0.96 2.55 0.85
CA THR A 119 0.36 2.56 1.46
C THR A 119 1.27 3.60 0.80
N PHE A 120 2.12 4.24 1.61
CA PHE A 120 2.98 5.34 1.18
C PHE A 120 4.44 5.11 1.56
N ILE A 121 5.34 5.62 0.72
CA ILE A 121 6.74 5.88 1.03
C ILE A 121 6.85 7.41 1.19
N ALA A 122 6.58 7.91 2.39
CA ALA A 122 6.46 9.34 2.65
C ALA A 122 7.79 10.10 2.49
N PHE A 123 8.93 9.42 2.67
CA PHE A 123 10.26 10.00 2.56
C PHE A 123 11.05 9.37 1.41
N THR A 124 11.16 10.11 0.32
CA THR A 124 11.94 9.80 -0.88
C THR A 124 12.97 10.89 -1.13
N PRO A 125 13.96 10.70 -2.01
CA PRO A 125 14.89 11.76 -2.43
C PRO A 125 14.23 13.00 -3.05
N TRP A 126 12.98 12.88 -3.48
CA TRP A 126 12.20 13.97 -4.09
C TRP A 126 11.23 14.65 -3.12
N THR A 127 11.05 14.11 -1.92
CA THR A 127 10.16 14.67 -0.89
C THR A 127 10.65 16.06 -0.46
N THR A 128 9.75 17.02 -0.41
CA THR A 128 9.98 18.35 0.16
C THR A 128 9.13 18.54 1.42
N LEU A 129 9.46 19.54 2.26
CA LEU A 129 8.59 19.87 3.39
C LEU A 129 7.17 20.20 2.94
N LYS A 130 7.04 20.86 1.78
CA LYS A 130 5.75 21.21 1.18
C LYS A 130 4.98 19.95 0.75
N SER A 131 5.62 19.06 -0.04
CA SER A 131 4.94 17.85 -0.52
C SER A 131 4.56 16.90 0.61
N TYR A 132 5.32 16.89 1.72
CA TYR A 132 4.94 16.14 2.91
C TYR A 132 3.68 16.71 3.59
N CYS A 133 3.57 18.05 3.72
CA CYS A 133 2.33 18.67 4.18
C CYS A 133 1.14 18.38 3.26
N GLU A 134 1.34 18.49 1.94
CA GLU A 134 0.32 18.16 0.93
C GLU A 134 -0.15 16.70 1.02
N LEU A 135 0.74 15.75 1.36
CA LEU A 135 0.36 14.36 1.62
C LEU A 135 -0.59 14.26 2.82
N LEU A 136 -0.27 14.92 3.95
CA LEU A 136 -1.11 14.88 5.14
C LEU A 136 -2.48 15.53 4.89
N GLU A 137 -2.50 16.68 4.20
CA GLU A 137 -3.72 17.37 3.82
C GLU A 137 -4.60 16.52 2.89
N ALA A 138 -4.00 15.86 1.91
CA ALA A 138 -4.73 14.98 0.99
C ALA A 138 -5.33 13.76 1.71
N ILE A 139 -4.59 13.12 2.60
CA ILE A 139 -5.11 12.01 3.44
C ILE A 139 -6.33 12.48 4.25
N ALA A 140 -6.27 13.68 4.83
CA ALA A 140 -7.38 14.23 5.59
C ALA A 140 -8.58 14.58 4.69
N MET A 141 -8.35 15.27 3.56
CA MET A 141 -9.42 15.68 2.63
C MET A 141 -10.11 14.49 1.96
N LEU A 142 -9.39 13.42 1.70
CA LEU A 142 -9.94 12.19 1.11
C LEU A 142 -10.59 11.25 2.15
N GLY A 143 -10.62 11.64 3.44
CA GLY A 143 -11.23 10.84 4.50
C GLY A 143 -10.46 9.56 4.85
N LEU A 144 -9.13 9.53 4.58
CA LEU A 144 -8.30 8.33 4.72
C LEU A 144 -7.51 8.27 6.04
N ILE A 145 -7.80 9.16 7.01
CA ILE A 145 -7.04 9.24 8.27
C ILE A 145 -7.00 7.88 9.00
N ASP A 146 -8.13 7.18 9.05
CA ASP A 146 -8.25 5.89 9.72
C ASP A 146 -7.79 4.72 8.84
N ALA A 147 -7.65 4.93 7.54
CA ALA A 147 -7.21 3.93 6.58
C ALA A 147 -5.67 3.89 6.39
N VAL A 148 -4.96 4.95 6.79
CA VAL A 148 -3.50 5.04 6.69
C VAL A 148 -2.86 4.77 8.05
N ALA A 149 -2.18 3.63 8.17
CA ALA A 149 -1.46 3.31 9.41
C ALA A 149 -0.37 4.36 9.67
N PRO A 150 -0.20 4.87 10.91
CA PRO A 150 0.75 5.95 11.23
C PRO A 150 2.18 5.67 10.77
N ILE A 151 2.61 4.42 10.75
CA ILE A 151 3.95 4.04 10.27
C ILE A 151 4.18 4.40 8.80
N GLN A 152 3.14 4.40 7.96
CA GLN A 152 3.22 4.77 6.55
C GLN A 152 3.73 6.22 6.36
N LEU A 153 3.44 7.09 7.33
CA LEU A 153 3.88 8.49 7.32
C LEU A 153 5.37 8.66 7.67
N GLY A 154 6.02 7.62 8.14
CA GLY A 154 7.45 7.60 8.47
C GLY A 154 8.30 6.68 7.59
N ILE A 155 7.69 5.98 6.62
CA ILE A 155 8.46 5.09 5.74
C ILE A 155 9.39 5.90 4.85
N ARG A 156 10.66 5.49 4.86
CA ARG A 156 11.73 6.03 4.01
C ARG A 156 12.07 5.03 2.92
N LEU A 157 12.27 5.53 1.69
CA LEU A 157 12.62 4.72 0.53
C LEU A 157 13.89 3.91 0.80
N LEU A 158 13.81 2.60 0.62
CA LEU A 158 14.94 1.69 0.68
C LEU A 158 15.53 1.49 -0.71
N ILE A 159 16.83 1.69 -0.85
CA ILE A 159 17.56 1.49 -2.11
C ILE A 159 18.42 0.23 -1.94
N THR A 160 17.97 -0.87 -2.53
CA THR A 160 18.67 -2.16 -2.48
C THR A 160 19.68 -2.29 -3.62
N ARG A 161 20.54 -3.32 -3.55
CA ARG A 161 21.62 -3.55 -4.54
C ARG A 161 21.12 -3.68 -5.99
N GLU A 162 19.92 -4.22 -6.19
CA GLU A 162 19.35 -4.47 -7.53
C GLU A 162 18.26 -3.45 -7.90
N SER A 163 18.17 -2.35 -7.15
CA SER A 163 17.18 -1.33 -7.43
C SER A 163 17.41 -0.65 -8.77
N GLN A 164 16.38 -0.56 -9.60
CA GLN A 164 16.39 0.21 -10.85
C GLN A 164 16.69 1.70 -10.61
N LEU A 165 16.41 2.20 -9.40
CA LEU A 165 16.73 3.59 -9.03
C LEU A 165 18.22 3.91 -9.10
N LEU A 166 19.11 2.91 -9.03
CA LEU A 166 20.56 3.10 -9.18
C LEU A 166 20.97 3.55 -10.60
N THR A 167 20.07 3.47 -11.57
CA THR A 167 20.28 3.99 -12.92
C THR A 167 20.06 5.51 -13.02
N LEU A 168 19.43 6.11 -12.01
CA LEU A 168 19.13 7.55 -11.96
C LEU A 168 20.34 8.33 -11.41
N PRO A 169 20.89 9.30 -12.17
CA PRO A 169 22.07 10.09 -11.73
C PRO A 169 21.85 10.83 -10.40
N GLU A 170 20.64 11.34 -10.17
CA GLU A 170 20.28 12.01 -8.92
C GLU A 170 20.33 11.06 -7.72
N ILE A 171 20.01 9.78 -7.89
CA ILE A 171 20.09 8.77 -6.83
C ILE A 171 21.54 8.41 -6.53
N THR A 172 22.34 8.16 -7.58
CA THR A 172 23.75 7.77 -7.41
C THR A 172 24.58 8.85 -6.72
N SER A 173 24.18 10.11 -6.83
CA SER A 173 24.83 11.23 -6.12
C SER A 173 24.50 11.33 -4.64
N LEU A 174 23.43 10.67 -4.17
CA LEU A 174 22.91 10.77 -2.79
C LEU A 174 23.28 9.57 -1.93
N ILE A 175 23.57 8.43 -2.55
CA ILE A 175 23.83 7.17 -1.82
C ILE A 175 25.25 7.10 -1.27
N GLY A 176 25.38 6.52 -0.06
CA GLY A 176 26.65 6.11 0.51
C GLY A 176 27.10 4.72 0.04
N PRO A 177 28.21 4.19 0.61
CA PRO A 177 28.63 2.82 0.36
C PRO A 177 27.53 1.80 0.74
N TYR A 178 27.49 0.68 0.02
CA TYR A 178 26.54 -0.39 0.32
C TYR A 178 26.76 -0.94 1.74
N ASP A 179 25.69 -0.95 2.53
CA ASP A 179 25.65 -1.54 3.86
C ASP A 179 25.18 -3.00 3.72
N SER A 180 26.13 -3.93 3.90
CA SER A 180 25.86 -5.36 3.77
C SER A 180 25.09 -5.97 4.93
N GLU A 181 25.03 -5.30 6.09
CA GLU A 181 24.26 -5.75 7.24
C GLU A 181 22.77 -5.40 7.07
N ARG A 182 22.51 -4.21 6.53
CA ARG A 182 21.15 -3.74 6.25
C ARG A 182 20.65 -4.08 4.86
N LEU A 183 21.51 -4.54 3.96
CA LEU A 183 21.23 -4.86 2.56
C LEU A 183 20.73 -3.66 1.73
N ILE A 184 21.19 -2.45 2.04
CA ILE A 184 20.76 -1.21 1.39
C ILE A 184 21.95 -0.29 1.09
N TYR A 185 21.70 0.68 0.23
CA TYR A 185 22.51 1.89 0.12
C TYR A 185 21.92 2.96 1.02
N PRO A 186 22.59 3.39 2.11
CA PRO A 186 22.14 4.53 2.90
C PRO A 186 22.23 5.81 2.09
N TRP A 187 21.27 6.71 2.28
CA TRP A 187 21.25 7.99 1.58
C TRP A 187 20.83 9.12 2.52
N LEU A 188 21.29 10.33 2.23
CA LEU A 188 20.89 11.55 2.91
C LEU A 188 20.09 12.42 1.94
N HIS A 189 19.08 13.11 2.48
CA HIS A 189 18.26 14.00 1.67
C HIS A 189 19.07 15.27 1.30
N PRO A 190 18.92 15.82 0.05
CA PRO A 190 19.60 17.07 -0.34
C PRO A 190 19.26 18.27 0.56
N ASP A 191 18.03 18.31 1.09
CA ASP A 191 17.62 19.28 2.12
C ASP A 191 17.64 18.60 3.50
N PRO A 192 18.59 18.95 4.40
CA PRO A 192 18.71 18.32 5.71
C PRO A 192 17.50 18.54 6.63
N ARG A 193 16.62 19.53 6.30
CA ARG A 193 15.38 19.74 7.06
C ARG A 193 14.40 18.59 6.85
N VAL A 194 14.45 17.91 5.71
CA VAL A 194 13.61 16.72 5.44
C VAL A 194 14.07 15.54 6.27
N ASP A 195 15.39 15.34 6.45
CA ASP A 195 15.92 14.33 7.35
C ASP A 195 15.53 14.62 8.81
N ALA A 196 15.62 15.86 9.26
CA ALA A 196 15.19 16.28 10.60
C ALA A 196 13.67 16.09 10.80
N LEU A 197 12.86 16.36 9.77
CA LEU A 197 11.42 16.07 9.79
C LEU A 197 11.17 14.56 9.94
N HIS A 198 11.86 13.72 9.16
CA HIS A 198 11.75 12.27 9.25
C HIS A 198 12.03 11.76 10.68
N GLU A 199 13.13 12.22 11.30
CA GLU A 199 13.47 11.86 12.68
C GLU A 199 12.34 12.25 13.65
N SER A 200 11.81 13.46 13.50
CA SER A 200 10.72 13.96 14.35
C SER A 200 9.44 13.12 14.19
N VAL A 201 9.08 12.77 12.96
CA VAL A 201 7.92 11.91 12.65
C VAL A 201 8.11 10.52 13.27
N MET A 202 9.29 9.92 13.11
CA MET A 202 9.59 8.60 13.68
C MET A 202 9.52 8.60 15.21
N GLN A 203 9.95 9.68 15.87
CA GLN A 203 9.78 9.85 17.32
C GLN A 203 8.32 9.90 17.76
N ILE A 204 7.47 10.61 17.00
CA ILE A 204 6.03 10.68 17.28
C ILE A 204 5.38 9.31 17.13
N ILE A 205 5.68 8.60 16.03
CA ILE A 205 5.19 7.25 15.77
C ILE A 205 5.63 6.29 16.89
N GLY A 206 6.92 6.31 17.26
CA GLY A 206 7.46 5.45 18.31
C GLY A 206 6.79 5.67 19.67
N LYS A 207 6.51 6.92 20.04
CA LYS A 207 5.79 7.24 21.28
C LYS A 207 4.35 6.69 21.28
N ARG A 208 3.64 6.80 20.16
CA ARG A 208 2.27 6.27 20.04
C ARG A 208 2.23 4.74 20.09
N LEU A 209 3.15 4.06 19.42
CA LEU A 209 3.24 2.60 19.46
C LEU A 209 3.60 2.07 20.86
N SER A 210 4.39 2.81 21.62
CA SER A 210 4.72 2.46 23.02
C SER A 210 3.53 2.67 23.94
N ALA A 211 2.73 3.74 23.75
CA ALA A 211 1.53 4.00 24.54
C ALA A 211 0.45 2.94 24.30
N SER A 212 0.18 2.57 23.04
CA SER A 212 -0.84 1.54 22.73
C SER A 212 -0.46 0.13 23.22
N ARG A 213 0.83 -0.15 23.47
CA ARG A 213 1.25 -1.41 24.12
C ARG A 213 1.04 -1.43 25.61
N SER A 214 1.03 -0.28 26.28
CA SER A 214 0.74 -0.18 27.72
C SER A 214 -0.75 -0.27 28.06
N ASP A 215 -1.63 -0.07 27.08
CA ASP A 215 -3.10 -0.16 27.28
C ASP A 215 -3.64 -1.60 27.06
N ILE A 216 -2.76 -2.58 26.72
CA ILE A 216 -3.13 -3.99 26.47
C ILE A 216 -2.72 -4.90 27.66
N PHE A 217 -2.08 -4.37 28.71
CA PHE A 217 -1.74 -5.02 29.96
C PHE A 217 -2.31 -4.23 31.13
#